data_f21f4d9570dd4d80e621a0601d11ed38
#
_entry.id   f21f4d9570dd4d80e621a0601d11ed38
#
_cell.length_a   1.000
_cell.length_b   1.000
_cell.length_c   1.000
_cell.angle_alpha   90.00
_cell.angle_beta   90.00
_cell.angle_gamma   90.00
#
_symmetry.space_group_name_H-M   'P 1'
#
loop_
_entity.id
_entity.type
_entity.pdbx_description
1 polymer ?
#
loop_
_entity_poly.entity_id
_entity_poly.type
_entity_poly.pdbx_seq_one_letter_code
_entity_poly.pdbx_strand_id
1 'polypeptide(L)'
;MATATVVAKLVFGIPVGRLADRIGRKRIIYLLAPLWYASNLLLAFSPGPVTLVLSSALLAFYTISSGATSAMTLELLPLEQQGRWGGLLGLFAGLVIIPAPIIGGLIWRELGPIYVFLIPIVFDIVLRIPLLTTVPETLEA
;
A
#
# COMPACT_ATOMS: atom_id res chain seq x y z
N MET A 1 7.51 11.86 -11.28
CA MET A 1 7.15 10.69 -10.46
C MET A 1 5.75 10.16 -10.77
N ALA A 2 4.70 10.98 -10.77
CA ALA A 2 3.32 10.54 -11.05
C ALA A 2 3.17 9.80 -12.39
N THR A 3 3.80 10.27 -13.46
CA THR A 3 3.71 9.66 -14.81
C THR A 3 4.25 8.23 -14.84
N ALA A 4 5.41 7.96 -14.22
CA ALA A 4 6.01 6.63 -14.16
C ALA A 4 5.09 5.64 -13.40
N THR A 5 4.48 6.10 -12.30
CA THR A 5 3.52 5.32 -11.53
C THR A 5 2.26 4.98 -12.35
N VAL A 6 1.73 5.95 -13.11
CA VAL A 6 0.54 5.74 -13.95
C VAL A 6 0.84 4.77 -15.08
N VAL A 7 1.96 4.94 -15.79
CA VAL A 7 2.36 4.04 -16.87
C VAL A 7 2.55 2.61 -16.36
N ALA A 8 3.24 2.44 -15.23
CA ALA A 8 3.42 1.12 -14.62
C ALA A 8 2.08 0.48 -14.22
N LYS A 9 1.14 1.24 -13.66
CA LYS A 9 -0.22 0.75 -13.36
C LYS A 9 -0.98 0.31 -14.61
N LEU A 10 -0.91 1.06 -15.70
CA LEU A 10 -1.59 0.72 -16.94
C LEU A 10 -1.03 -0.56 -17.56
N VAL A 11 0.29 -0.71 -17.58
CA VAL A 11 0.96 -1.88 -18.18
C VAL A 11 0.79 -3.14 -17.32
N PHE A 12 1.00 -3.02 -16.01
CA PHE A 12 1.06 -4.16 -15.09
C PHE A 12 -0.23 -4.41 -14.30
N GLY A 13 -1.18 -3.46 -14.30
CA GLY A 13 -2.42 -3.59 -13.52
C GLY A 13 -3.24 -4.80 -13.93
N ILE A 14 -3.43 -5.03 -15.23
CA ILE A 14 -4.19 -6.19 -15.72
C ILE A 14 -3.46 -7.52 -15.43
N PRO A 15 -2.16 -7.69 -15.77
CA PRO A 15 -1.44 -8.92 -15.44
C PRO A 15 -1.42 -9.24 -13.94
N VAL A 16 -1.16 -8.25 -13.09
CA VAL A 16 -1.10 -8.45 -11.63
C VAL A 16 -2.50 -8.71 -11.05
N GLY A 17 -3.54 -8.05 -11.57
CA GLY A 17 -4.92 -8.36 -11.19
C GLY A 17 -5.29 -9.80 -11.48
N ARG A 18 -5.02 -10.30 -12.69
CA ARG A 18 -5.23 -11.71 -13.05
C ARG A 18 -4.42 -12.68 -12.21
N LEU A 19 -3.20 -12.29 -11.83
CA LEU A 19 -2.36 -13.08 -10.95
C LEU A 19 -2.95 -13.15 -9.54
N ALA A 20 -3.47 -12.03 -9.02
CA ALA A 20 -4.15 -11.97 -7.74
C ALA A 20 -5.38 -12.89 -7.68
N ASP A 21 -6.14 -12.95 -8.77
CA ASP A 21 -7.32 -13.81 -8.89
C ASP A 21 -6.95 -15.30 -8.98
N ARG A 22 -5.72 -15.65 -9.41
CA ARG A 22 -5.26 -17.05 -9.53
C ARG A 22 -4.53 -17.57 -8.29
N ILE A 23 -3.68 -16.75 -7.69
CA ILE A 23 -2.79 -17.18 -6.59
C ILE A 23 -3.46 -16.95 -5.23
N GLY A 24 -4.46 -16.10 -5.17
CA GLY A 24 -5.07 -15.62 -3.94
C GLY A 24 -4.66 -14.19 -3.61
N ARG A 25 -5.63 -13.40 -3.22
CA ARG A 25 -5.44 -11.96 -2.97
C ARG A 25 -4.54 -11.69 -1.77
N LYS A 26 -4.67 -12.50 -0.72
CA LYS A 26 -3.82 -12.41 0.46
C LYS A 26 -2.35 -12.69 0.14
N ARG A 27 -2.07 -13.70 -0.69
CA ARG A 27 -0.72 -14.04 -1.13
C ARG A 27 -0.07 -12.92 -1.95
N ILE A 28 -0.84 -12.27 -2.83
CA ILE A 28 -0.35 -11.11 -3.61
C ILE A 28 0.03 -9.94 -2.70
N ILE A 29 -0.73 -9.67 -1.65
CA ILE A 29 -0.42 -8.62 -0.69
C ILE A 29 0.94 -8.88 -0.02
N TYR A 30 1.18 -10.12 0.44
CA TYR A 30 2.47 -10.51 1.03
C TYR A 30 3.63 -10.44 0.02
N LEU A 31 3.37 -10.83 -1.23
CA LEU A 31 4.40 -10.86 -2.27
C LEU A 31 4.81 -9.46 -2.73
N LEU A 32 3.88 -8.51 -2.70
CA LEU A 32 4.14 -7.13 -3.10
C LEU A 32 4.59 -6.21 -1.95
N ALA A 33 4.39 -6.61 -0.69
CA ALA A 33 4.84 -5.81 0.47
C ALA A 33 6.35 -5.50 0.46
N PRO A 34 7.27 -6.44 0.14
CA PRO A 34 8.69 -6.14 0.04
C PRO A 34 9.05 -5.06 -0.99
N LEU A 35 8.27 -4.94 -2.07
CA LEU A 35 8.47 -3.90 -3.07
C LEU A 35 8.21 -2.50 -2.50
N TRP A 36 7.21 -2.39 -1.63
CA TRP A 36 6.91 -1.16 -0.93
C TRP A 36 8.00 -0.78 0.08
N TYR A 37 8.52 -1.76 0.82
CA TYR A 37 9.66 -1.55 1.73
C TYR A 37 10.89 -1.10 0.95
N ALA A 38 11.21 -1.78 -0.16
CA ALA A 38 12.31 -1.42 -1.03
C ALA A 38 12.13 0.00 -1.62
N SER A 39 10.91 0.37 -2.05
CA SER A 39 10.61 1.71 -2.54
C SER A 39 10.88 2.78 -1.47
N ASN A 40 10.42 2.57 -0.24
CA ASN A 40 10.64 3.53 0.86
C ASN A 40 12.12 3.62 1.26
N LEU A 41 12.84 2.49 1.29
CA LEU A 41 14.28 2.48 1.55
C LEU A 41 15.07 3.19 0.46
N LEU A 42 14.72 2.98 -0.80
CA LEU A 42 15.33 3.70 -1.93
C LEU A 42 15.07 5.21 -1.82
N LEU A 43 13.88 5.64 -1.37
CA LEU A 43 13.60 7.05 -1.13
C LEU A 43 14.41 7.61 0.04
N ALA A 44 14.54 6.85 1.14
CA ALA A 44 15.27 7.26 2.33
C ALA A 44 16.78 7.49 2.03
N PHE A 45 17.35 6.66 1.17
CA PHE A 45 18.78 6.68 0.83
C PHE A 45 19.05 7.19 -0.59
N SER A 46 18.13 7.90 -1.22
CA SER A 46 18.21 8.29 -2.63
C SER A 46 19.37 9.25 -2.91
N PRO A 47 20.41 8.82 -3.66
CA PRO A 47 21.51 9.71 -4.04
C PRO A 47 21.21 10.54 -5.30
N GLY A 48 20.09 10.31 -6.00
CA GLY A 48 19.86 11.00 -7.26
C GLY A 48 18.54 10.67 -7.97
N PRO A 49 18.29 11.26 -9.14
CA PRO A 49 17.02 11.16 -9.86
C PRO A 49 16.70 9.75 -10.34
N VAL A 50 17.68 8.92 -10.64
CA VAL A 50 17.48 7.54 -11.10
C VAL A 50 16.83 6.69 -10.00
N THR A 51 17.30 6.82 -8.77
CA THR A 51 16.73 6.10 -7.62
C THR A 51 15.32 6.55 -7.31
N LEU A 52 15.00 7.83 -7.56
CA LEU A 52 13.63 8.36 -7.44
C LEU A 52 12.68 7.74 -8.47
N VAL A 53 13.12 7.55 -9.71
CA VAL A 53 12.31 6.88 -10.74
C VAL A 53 12.12 5.40 -10.39
N LEU A 54 13.17 4.72 -9.96
CA LEU A 54 13.11 3.32 -9.57
C LEU A 54 12.17 3.09 -8.36
N SER A 55 12.27 3.93 -7.33
CA SER A 55 11.36 3.87 -6.18
C SER A 55 9.89 4.09 -6.60
N SER A 56 9.64 5.02 -7.53
CA SER A 56 8.30 5.26 -8.06
C SER A 56 7.74 4.06 -8.83
N ALA A 57 8.59 3.35 -9.58
CA ALA A 57 8.20 2.13 -10.28
C ALA A 57 7.84 1.02 -9.27
N LEU A 58 8.65 0.80 -8.23
CA LEU A 58 8.36 -0.18 -7.18
C LEU A 58 7.07 0.17 -6.43
N LEU A 59 6.86 1.45 -6.11
CA LEU A 59 5.63 1.93 -5.48
C LEU A 59 4.40 1.68 -6.37
N ALA A 60 4.54 1.78 -7.69
CA ALA A 60 3.46 1.49 -8.61
C ALA A 60 3.00 0.03 -8.52
N PHE A 61 3.92 -0.91 -8.46
CA PHE A 61 3.60 -2.33 -8.26
C PHE A 61 2.86 -2.57 -6.94
N TYR A 62 3.32 -1.96 -5.85
CA TYR A 62 2.63 -2.06 -4.57
C TYR A 62 1.21 -1.47 -4.62
N THR A 63 1.01 -0.32 -5.29
CA THR A 63 -0.34 0.28 -5.39
C THR A 63 -1.34 -0.57 -6.17
N ILE A 64 -0.88 -1.51 -6.99
CA ILE A 64 -1.75 -2.51 -7.63
C ILE A 64 -2.32 -3.46 -6.57
N SER A 65 -1.56 -3.80 -5.53
CA SER A 65 -2.03 -4.65 -4.43
C SER A 65 -3.14 -4.00 -3.60
N SER A 66 -3.24 -2.68 -3.59
CA SER A 66 -4.34 -1.97 -2.90
C SER A 66 -5.70 -2.28 -3.52
N GLY A 67 -5.75 -2.50 -4.84
CA GLY A 67 -6.96 -2.96 -5.53
C GLY A 67 -7.40 -4.35 -5.04
N ALA A 68 -6.44 -5.27 -4.89
CA ALA A 68 -6.71 -6.61 -4.35
C ALA A 68 -7.24 -6.56 -2.90
N THR A 69 -6.66 -5.69 -2.06
CA THR A 69 -7.12 -5.48 -0.67
C THR A 69 -8.54 -4.91 -0.64
N SER A 70 -8.83 -3.93 -1.50
CA SER A 70 -10.18 -3.33 -1.57
C SER A 70 -11.22 -4.34 -2.04
N ALA A 71 -10.89 -5.15 -3.06
CA ALA A 71 -11.78 -6.20 -3.54
C ALA A 71 -12.05 -7.26 -2.46
N MET A 72 -11.01 -7.70 -1.75
CA MET A 72 -11.13 -8.64 -0.63
C MET A 72 -12.03 -8.08 0.48
N THR A 73 -11.91 -6.80 0.82
CA THR A 73 -12.77 -6.15 1.82
C THR A 73 -14.23 -6.12 1.37
N LEU A 74 -14.48 -5.82 0.10
CA LEU A 74 -15.84 -5.77 -0.45
C LEU A 74 -16.51 -7.15 -0.50
N GLU A 75 -15.77 -8.21 -0.79
CA GLU A 75 -16.30 -9.58 -0.83
C GLU A 75 -16.68 -10.12 0.55
N LEU A 76 -16.01 -9.67 1.60
CA LEU A 76 -16.33 -10.04 2.98
C LEU A 76 -17.62 -9.38 3.50
N LEU A 77 -18.16 -8.40 2.77
CA LEU A 77 -19.31 -7.60 3.21
C LEU A 77 -20.57 -7.87 2.37
N PRO A 78 -21.75 -7.98 3.01
CA PRO A 78 -23.02 -7.99 2.29
C PRO A 78 -23.18 -6.73 1.43
N LEU A 79 -23.75 -6.88 0.23
CA LEU A 79 -23.94 -5.80 -0.74
C LEU A 79 -24.59 -4.55 -0.14
N GLU A 80 -25.57 -4.75 0.75
CA GLU A 80 -26.32 -3.68 1.41
C GLU A 80 -25.45 -2.82 2.35
N GLN A 81 -24.35 -3.37 2.86
CA GLN A 81 -23.46 -2.70 3.82
C GLN A 81 -22.21 -2.10 3.19
N GLN A 82 -21.90 -2.44 1.93
CA GLN A 82 -20.68 -2.00 1.27
C GLN A 82 -20.55 -0.46 1.20
N GLY A 83 -21.64 0.24 0.88
CA GLY A 83 -21.65 1.70 0.82
C GLY A 83 -21.42 2.35 2.19
N ARG A 84 -22.08 1.83 3.22
CA ARG A 84 -21.92 2.32 4.61
C ARG A 84 -20.50 2.09 5.13
N TRP A 85 -19.94 0.90 4.86
CA TRP A 85 -18.60 0.55 5.25
C TRP A 85 -17.55 1.39 4.51
N GLY A 86 -17.74 1.60 3.20
CA GLY A 86 -16.87 2.47 2.41
C GLY A 86 -16.86 3.92 2.91
N GLY A 87 -18.01 4.46 3.28
CA GLY A 87 -18.15 5.77 3.91
C GLY A 87 -17.41 5.86 5.25
N LEU A 88 -17.53 4.83 6.09
CA LEU A 88 -16.87 4.77 7.39
C LEU A 88 -15.34 4.69 7.24
N LEU A 89 -14.85 3.84 6.34
CA LEU A 89 -13.42 3.77 6.02
C LEU A 89 -12.89 5.10 5.47
N GLY A 90 -13.64 5.76 4.58
CA GLY A 90 -13.30 7.07 4.05
C GLY A 90 -13.21 8.15 5.13
N LEU A 91 -14.12 8.13 6.10
CA LEU A 91 -14.10 9.03 7.25
C LEU A 91 -12.85 8.82 8.11
N PHE A 92 -12.57 7.56 8.50
CA PHE A 92 -11.36 7.26 9.28
C PHE A 92 -10.08 7.59 8.52
N ALA A 93 -10.01 7.25 7.22
CA ALA A 93 -8.88 7.62 6.38
C ALA A 93 -8.69 9.15 6.34
N GLY A 94 -9.77 9.92 6.18
CA GLY A 94 -9.73 11.38 6.21
C GLY A 94 -9.20 11.92 7.54
N LEU A 95 -9.68 11.39 8.67
CA LEU A 95 -9.21 11.79 10.00
C LEU A 95 -7.71 11.55 10.21
N VAL A 96 -7.16 10.50 9.60
CA VAL A 96 -5.71 10.20 9.67
C VAL A 96 -4.92 11.06 8.68
N ILE A 97 -5.46 11.31 7.49
CA ILE A 97 -4.78 12.09 6.44
C ILE A 97 -4.61 13.56 6.84
N ILE A 98 -5.56 14.15 7.58
CA ILE A 98 -5.49 15.55 7.98
C ILE A 98 -4.25 15.85 8.85
N PRO A 99 -3.96 15.12 9.94
CA PRO A 99 -2.77 15.36 10.76
C PRO A 99 -1.48 14.78 10.17
N ALA A 100 -1.54 13.87 9.20
CA ALA A 100 -0.37 13.19 8.67
C ALA A 100 0.75 14.12 8.17
N PRO A 101 0.49 15.21 7.42
CA PRO A 101 1.54 16.15 7.00
C PRO A 101 2.21 16.86 8.17
N ILE A 102 1.45 17.17 9.22
CA ILE A 102 1.98 17.84 10.43
C ILE A 102 2.91 16.87 11.17
N ILE A 103 2.45 15.65 11.39
CA ILE A 103 3.23 14.59 12.05
C ILE A 103 4.49 14.29 11.22
N GLY A 104 4.36 14.13 9.91
CA GLY A 104 5.49 13.90 9.01
C GLY A 104 6.49 15.04 9.03
N GLY A 105 6.04 16.29 9.06
CA GLY A 105 6.88 17.46 9.17
C GLY A 105 7.63 17.54 10.50
N LEU A 106 6.98 17.18 11.61
CA LEU A 106 7.62 17.10 12.93
C LEU A 106 8.70 16.01 12.97
N ILE A 107 8.38 14.82 12.47
CA ILE A 107 9.34 13.69 12.37
C ILE A 107 10.55 14.12 11.54
N TRP A 108 10.31 14.77 10.39
CA TRP A 108 11.37 15.26 9.52
C TRP A 108 12.31 16.23 10.24
N ARG A 109 11.73 17.17 10.99
CA ARG A 109 12.47 18.22 11.68
C ARG A 109 13.25 17.71 12.90
N GLU A 110 12.61 16.87 13.72
CA GLU A 110 13.18 16.44 15.02
C GLU A 110 14.06 15.18 14.90
N LEU A 111 13.66 14.22 14.06
CA LEU A 111 14.34 12.94 13.94
C LEU A 111 15.15 12.81 12.65
N GLY A 112 14.77 13.55 11.62
CA GLY A 112 15.42 13.54 10.31
C GLY A 112 14.61 12.82 9.22
N PRO A 113 15.00 13.03 7.93
CA PRO A 113 14.23 12.57 6.78
C PRO A 113 14.09 11.05 6.68
N ILE A 114 15.10 10.29 7.12
CA ILE A 114 15.10 8.82 7.06
C ILE A 114 13.94 8.23 7.86
N TYR A 115 13.64 8.79 9.02
CA TYR A 115 12.60 8.27 9.91
C TYR A 115 11.19 8.42 9.34
N VAL A 116 10.94 9.40 8.47
CA VAL A 116 9.66 9.55 7.76
C VAL A 116 9.36 8.34 6.88
N PHE A 117 10.38 7.67 6.38
CA PHE A 117 10.25 6.46 5.56
C PHE A 117 10.35 5.17 6.37
N LEU A 118 11.13 5.13 7.44
CA LEU A 118 11.30 3.94 8.28
C LEU A 118 10.11 3.67 9.19
N ILE A 119 9.53 4.70 9.79
CA ILE A 119 8.38 4.55 10.71
C ILE A 119 7.21 3.81 10.05
N PRO A 120 6.73 4.20 8.84
CA PRO A 120 5.66 3.47 8.17
C PRO A 120 6.00 1.99 7.88
N ILE A 121 7.26 1.68 7.56
CA ILE A 121 7.70 0.29 7.34
C ILE A 121 7.55 -0.52 8.64
N VAL A 122 8.01 0.03 9.76
CA VAL A 122 7.91 -0.64 11.06
C VAL A 122 6.44 -0.85 11.44
N PHE A 123 5.59 0.16 11.26
CA PHE A 123 4.15 0.04 11.51
C PHE A 123 3.49 -1.02 10.63
N ASP A 124 3.84 -1.10 9.36
CA ASP A 124 3.30 -2.10 8.45
C ASP A 124 3.70 -3.53 8.88
N ILE A 125 4.96 -3.73 9.23
CA ILE A 125 5.47 -5.04 9.69
C ILE A 125 4.84 -5.45 11.02
N VAL A 126 4.73 -4.52 11.98
CA VAL A 126 4.29 -4.83 13.35
C VAL A 126 2.77 -4.95 13.44
N LEU A 127 2.00 -4.15 12.69
CA LEU A 127 0.54 -4.11 12.78
C LEU A 127 -0.14 -4.81 11.61
N ARG A 128 0.17 -4.40 10.38
CA ARG A 128 -0.55 -4.89 9.20
C ARG A 128 -0.24 -6.35 8.88
N ILE A 129 1.02 -6.77 8.95
CA ILE A 129 1.39 -8.15 8.63
C ILE A 129 0.73 -9.15 9.60
N PRO A 130 0.80 -8.97 10.93
CA PRO A 130 0.10 -9.87 11.86
C PRO A 130 -1.43 -9.85 11.70
N LEU A 131 -2.03 -8.67 11.49
CA LEU A 131 -3.47 -8.57 11.25
C LEU A 131 -3.91 -9.32 9.99
N LEU A 132 -3.11 -9.28 8.92
CA LEU A 132 -3.38 -10.04 7.71
C LEU A 132 -3.37 -11.56 7.95
N THR A 133 -2.61 -12.07 8.92
CA THR A 133 -2.60 -13.51 9.21
C THR A 133 -3.93 -13.99 9.81
N THR A 134 -4.65 -13.12 10.51
CA THR A 134 -5.95 -13.43 11.13
C THR A 134 -7.13 -13.40 10.16
N VAL A 135 -6.98 -12.73 9.01
CA VAL A 135 -8.04 -12.64 7.98
C VAL A 135 -8.03 -13.91 7.13
N PRO A 136 -9.16 -14.61 6.93
CA PRO A 136 -9.23 -15.76 6.06
C PRO A 136 -9.01 -15.37 4.59
N GLU A 137 -8.53 -16.31 3.76
CA GLU A 137 -8.47 -16.14 2.30
C GLU A 137 -9.90 -16.11 1.75
N THR A 138 -10.21 -15.14 0.89
CA THR A 138 -11.57 -14.98 0.32
C THR A 138 -11.76 -15.73 -0.99
N LEU A 139 -10.67 -16.16 -1.63
CA LEU A 139 -10.76 -17.06 -2.77
C LEU A 139 -10.87 -18.49 -2.27
N GLU A 140 -12.08 -19.04 -2.33
CA GLU A 140 -12.27 -20.49 -2.29
C GLU A 140 -11.66 -21.08 -3.56
N ALA A 141 -10.82 -22.11 -3.38
CA ALA A 141 -10.16 -22.82 -4.46
C ALA A 141 -11.18 -23.60 -5.32
#